data_2ce3cc9e3198f107678365c79371df26
#
_entry.id   2ce3cc9e3198f107678365c79371df26
#
_cell.length_a   1.000
_cell.length_b   1.000
_cell.length_c   1.000
_cell.angle_alpha   90.00
_cell.angle_beta   90.00
_cell.angle_gamma   90.00
#
_symmetry.space_group_name_H-M   'P 1'
#
loop_
_entity.id
_entity.type
_entity.pdbx_description
1 polymer ?
#
loop_
_entity_poly.entity_id
_entity_poly.type
_entity_poly.pdbx_seq_one_letter_code
_entity_poly.pdbx_strand_id
1 'polypeptide(L)'
;KHDLQEFIDSTTPLIPVHDEDRETQPTLGFQRVLQRAVFHVQSSGKREVTGANVLVAIFSEQESQAVFLLKQQSVARIDVVNFIAHGISKVPGHGEHSDSDHEMQDEEGGESSSSSNPLDAYASNLNELARQGRIDPLVGREMEVERVAQILARRRKNNPLLVGEAGVGKTAIAEGLAKRIVDNQVPDLLANSIVYSLDLGALLAGTKYRGDFEKRFKALLGELKKRPQAILFIDEIHTIIGAGAASGGVMDASNLLKPLLSSGDIRCIGSTTFQEFRGIFEKDRALARRFQKVDVSEPSVEDTISILRGLKGRFEQHHGIEYSDEALRAAAELASRYINDRHMPDKAIDVIDEAGAFQRLQPVESRVKRIEVAQVEDIVAKIARIPPKHVSVSDKELLRNLERDLRLTVFGQDAAIDSLSTAIKLSRAGLKSPDKPVGSFLFAGPTGVGKTEAARQLAKALGIELIRF
;
A
#
# COMPACT_ATOMS: atom_id res chain seq x y z
N LYS A 1 -14.09 -41.49 -12.15
CA LYS A 1 -13.36 -41.53 -13.42
C LYS A 1 -14.19 -42.27 -14.47
N HIS A 2 -14.71 -43.46 -14.13
CA HIS A 2 -15.55 -44.24 -15.06
C HIS A 2 -16.78 -43.47 -15.52
N ASP A 3 -17.54 -42.88 -14.62
CA ASP A 3 -18.77 -42.13 -14.90
C ASP A 3 -18.52 -40.89 -15.78
N LEU A 4 -17.38 -40.25 -15.60
CA LEU A 4 -16.96 -39.12 -16.46
C LEU A 4 -16.60 -39.57 -17.86
N GLN A 5 -15.94 -40.72 -17.98
CA GLN A 5 -15.60 -41.33 -19.27
C GLN A 5 -16.86 -41.74 -20.03
N GLU A 6 -17.77 -42.42 -19.37
CA GLU A 6 -19.08 -42.80 -19.93
C GLU A 6 -19.90 -41.61 -20.40
N PHE A 7 -19.86 -40.52 -19.61
CA PHE A 7 -20.52 -39.26 -20.04
C PHE A 7 -19.86 -38.65 -21.27
N ILE A 8 -18.54 -38.62 -21.35
CA ILE A 8 -17.80 -38.11 -22.53
C ILE A 8 -18.11 -38.95 -23.74
N ASP A 9 -18.05 -40.27 -23.64
CA ASP A 9 -18.27 -41.20 -24.72
C ASP A 9 -19.73 -41.13 -25.25
N SER A 10 -20.69 -40.84 -24.38
CA SER A 10 -22.11 -40.73 -24.74
C SER A 10 -22.54 -39.37 -25.28
N THR A 11 -21.85 -38.29 -24.90
CA THR A 11 -22.27 -36.92 -25.22
C THR A 11 -21.35 -36.19 -26.20
N THR A 12 -20.13 -36.66 -26.40
CA THR A 12 -19.17 -36.01 -27.30
C THR A 12 -19.26 -36.62 -28.69
N PRO A 13 -19.64 -35.85 -29.74
CA PRO A 13 -19.65 -36.36 -31.10
C PRO A 13 -18.22 -36.66 -31.55
N LEU A 14 -18.03 -37.88 -32.09
CA LEU A 14 -16.75 -38.30 -32.68
C LEU A 14 -16.53 -37.59 -34.02
N ILE A 15 -15.32 -37.09 -34.24
CA ILE A 15 -14.90 -36.55 -35.53
C ILE A 15 -14.78 -37.75 -36.52
N PRO A 16 -15.45 -37.72 -37.69
CA PRO A 16 -15.30 -38.76 -38.68
C PRO A 16 -13.84 -38.91 -39.17
N VAL A 17 -13.40 -40.15 -39.35
CA VAL A 17 -12.00 -40.50 -39.75
C VAL A 17 -11.55 -39.84 -41.06
N HIS A 18 -12.46 -39.28 -41.84
CA HIS A 18 -12.14 -38.59 -43.10
C HIS A 18 -12.01 -37.07 -42.99
N ASP A 19 -12.11 -36.48 -41.78
CA ASP A 19 -12.07 -35.03 -41.55
C ASP A 19 -10.78 -34.69 -40.73
N GLU A 20 -9.61 -35.07 -41.25
CA GLU A 20 -8.31 -34.90 -40.55
C GLU A 20 -7.90 -33.43 -40.35
N ASP A 21 -8.55 -32.47 -41.04
CA ASP A 21 -8.24 -31.04 -40.97
C ASP A 21 -9.08 -30.26 -39.94
N ARG A 22 -9.91 -30.92 -39.14
CA ARG A 22 -10.80 -30.25 -38.18
C ARG A 22 -10.13 -30.05 -36.82
N GLU A 23 -9.68 -28.84 -36.58
CA GLU A 23 -9.17 -28.46 -35.27
C GLU A 23 -10.29 -28.39 -34.20
N THR A 24 -10.07 -29.01 -33.05
CA THR A 24 -10.97 -28.90 -31.90
C THR A 24 -10.86 -27.51 -31.27
N GLN A 25 -11.97 -26.82 -31.14
CA GLN A 25 -12.02 -25.52 -30.47
C GLN A 25 -12.44 -25.66 -29.00
N PRO A 26 -11.75 -25.02 -28.06
CA PRO A 26 -12.12 -25.04 -26.66
C PRO A 26 -13.45 -24.29 -26.44
N THR A 27 -14.33 -24.85 -25.61
CA THR A 27 -15.60 -24.24 -25.26
C THR A 27 -15.37 -22.97 -24.42
N LEU A 28 -16.35 -22.06 -24.42
CA LEU A 28 -16.31 -20.85 -23.59
C LEU A 28 -16.15 -21.16 -22.09
N GLY A 29 -16.77 -22.24 -21.61
CA GLY A 29 -16.59 -22.72 -20.23
C GLY A 29 -15.15 -23.11 -19.92
N PHE A 30 -14.51 -23.84 -20.84
CA PHE A 30 -13.11 -24.24 -20.71
C PHE A 30 -12.18 -23.01 -20.70
N GLN A 31 -12.40 -22.05 -21.57
CA GLN A 31 -11.62 -20.80 -21.60
C GLN A 31 -11.77 -20.00 -20.31
N ARG A 32 -12.99 -19.88 -19.75
CA ARG A 32 -13.21 -19.21 -18.46
C ARG A 32 -12.50 -19.91 -17.31
N VAL A 33 -12.49 -21.24 -17.28
CA VAL A 33 -11.76 -22.01 -16.26
C VAL A 33 -10.27 -21.73 -16.32
N LEU A 34 -9.68 -21.74 -17.53
CA LEU A 34 -8.25 -21.44 -17.69
C LEU A 34 -7.92 -20.00 -17.28
N GLN A 35 -8.71 -19.02 -17.70
CA GLN A 35 -8.53 -17.62 -17.33
C GLN A 35 -8.58 -17.43 -15.80
N ARG A 36 -9.54 -18.07 -15.12
CA ARG A 36 -9.64 -18.02 -13.65
C ARG A 36 -8.46 -18.69 -12.96
N ALA A 37 -7.97 -19.83 -13.49
CA ALA A 37 -6.79 -20.49 -12.95
C ALA A 37 -5.55 -19.60 -13.07
N VAL A 38 -5.35 -18.95 -14.22
CA VAL A 38 -4.25 -17.99 -14.45
C VAL A 38 -4.37 -16.80 -13.49
N PHE A 39 -5.55 -16.19 -13.41
CA PHE A 39 -5.79 -15.04 -12.53
C PHE A 39 -5.53 -15.38 -11.05
N HIS A 40 -5.96 -16.58 -10.61
CA HIS A 40 -5.75 -17.04 -9.25
C HIS A 40 -4.26 -17.27 -8.93
N VAL A 41 -3.48 -17.75 -9.90
CA VAL A 41 -2.03 -17.96 -9.75
C VAL A 41 -1.30 -16.60 -9.71
N GLN A 42 -1.68 -15.66 -10.57
CA GLN A 42 -1.11 -14.31 -10.58
C GLN A 42 -1.38 -13.55 -9.27
N SER A 43 -2.63 -13.63 -8.75
CA SER A 43 -2.99 -12.98 -7.49
C SER A 43 -2.32 -13.61 -6.26
N SER A 44 -1.88 -14.88 -6.35
CA SER A 44 -1.14 -15.57 -5.28
C SER A 44 0.38 -15.48 -5.40
N GLY A 45 0.90 -14.67 -6.34
CA GLY A 45 2.34 -14.46 -6.54
C GLY A 45 3.10 -15.68 -7.10
N LYS A 46 2.41 -16.72 -7.54
CA LYS A 46 3.02 -17.91 -8.15
C LYS A 46 3.24 -17.70 -9.66
N ARG A 47 4.27 -18.33 -10.21
CA ARG A 47 4.65 -18.14 -11.62
C ARG A 47 4.12 -19.20 -12.58
N GLU A 48 3.61 -20.32 -12.06
CA GLU A 48 3.18 -21.46 -12.88
C GLU A 48 1.75 -21.88 -12.53
N VAL A 49 0.95 -22.14 -13.57
CA VAL A 49 -0.41 -22.68 -13.43
C VAL A 49 -0.30 -24.21 -13.43
N THR A 50 -0.68 -24.83 -12.32
CA THR A 50 -0.68 -26.28 -12.18
C THR A 50 -2.07 -26.88 -12.44
N GLY A 51 -2.16 -28.18 -12.74
CA GLY A 51 -3.45 -28.88 -12.86
C GLY A 51 -4.32 -28.76 -11.60
N ALA A 52 -3.71 -28.62 -10.44
CA ALA A 52 -4.39 -28.37 -9.17
C ALA A 52 -5.16 -27.04 -9.17
N ASN A 53 -4.55 -25.97 -9.71
CA ASN A 53 -5.19 -24.66 -9.84
C ASN A 53 -6.39 -24.73 -10.82
N VAL A 54 -6.25 -25.49 -11.91
CA VAL A 54 -7.33 -25.71 -12.88
C VAL A 54 -8.47 -26.49 -12.22
N LEU A 55 -8.18 -27.53 -11.43
CA LEU A 55 -9.19 -28.31 -10.70
C LEU A 55 -9.99 -27.43 -9.72
N VAL A 56 -9.35 -26.53 -8.99
CA VAL A 56 -10.05 -25.56 -8.12
C VAL A 56 -10.93 -24.62 -8.94
N ALA A 57 -10.45 -24.18 -10.11
CA ALA A 57 -11.18 -23.25 -10.96
C ALA A 57 -12.42 -23.90 -11.62
N ILE A 58 -12.41 -25.22 -11.90
CA ILE A 58 -13.55 -25.96 -12.45
C ILE A 58 -14.78 -25.86 -11.56
N PHE A 59 -14.64 -25.86 -10.23
CA PHE A 59 -15.76 -25.71 -9.30
C PHE A 59 -16.57 -24.42 -9.46
N SER A 60 -16.04 -23.44 -10.17
CA SER A 60 -16.76 -22.18 -10.47
C SER A 60 -17.75 -22.31 -11.64
N GLU A 61 -17.68 -23.37 -12.43
CA GLU A 61 -18.61 -23.67 -13.52
C GLU A 61 -19.69 -24.61 -13.00
N GLN A 62 -20.81 -24.05 -12.53
CA GLN A 62 -21.89 -24.81 -11.87
C GLN A 62 -22.58 -25.83 -12.79
N GLU A 63 -22.58 -25.59 -14.10
CA GLU A 63 -23.19 -26.47 -15.12
C GLU A 63 -22.22 -27.57 -15.61
N SER A 64 -21.01 -27.64 -15.05
CA SER A 64 -20.03 -28.66 -15.45
C SER A 64 -20.41 -30.04 -14.88
N GLN A 65 -20.52 -31.04 -15.75
CA GLN A 65 -20.75 -32.44 -15.35
C GLN A 65 -19.64 -32.96 -14.44
N ALA A 66 -18.41 -32.51 -14.63
CA ALA A 66 -17.31 -32.86 -13.73
C ALA A 66 -17.55 -32.38 -12.30
N VAL A 67 -18.09 -31.16 -12.14
CA VAL A 67 -18.46 -30.63 -10.80
C VAL A 67 -19.64 -31.41 -10.20
N PHE A 68 -20.61 -31.77 -11.02
CA PHE A 68 -21.74 -32.59 -10.57
C PHE A 68 -21.25 -33.93 -10.02
N LEU A 69 -20.40 -34.64 -10.75
CA LEU A 69 -19.86 -35.93 -10.31
C LEU A 69 -18.97 -35.81 -9.07
N LEU A 70 -18.18 -34.73 -8.94
CA LEU A 70 -17.38 -34.47 -7.74
C LEU A 70 -18.26 -34.22 -6.51
N LYS A 71 -19.35 -33.43 -6.68
CA LYS A 71 -20.34 -33.20 -5.62
C LYS A 71 -21.08 -34.49 -5.21
N GLN A 72 -21.38 -35.33 -6.17
CA GLN A 72 -22.00 -36.63 -5.89
C GLN A 72 -21.10 -37.55 -5.04
N GLN A 73 -19.78 -37.39 -5.17
CA GLN A 73 -18.78 -38.07 -4.33
C GLN A 73 -18.46 -37.26 -3.05
N SER A 74 -19.32 -36.34 -2.65
CA SER A 74 -19.14 -35.47 -1.46
C SER A 74 -17.82 -34.66 -1.44
N VAL A 75 -17.25 -34.37 -2.64
CA VAL A 75 -16.04 -33.54 -2.77
C VAL A 75 -16.47 -32.11 -3.03
N ALA A 76 -16.20 -31.21 -2.10
CA ALA A 76 -16.41 -29.78 -2.23
C ALA A 76 -15.12 -29.06 -2.65
N ARG A 77 -15.27 -27.83 -3.17
CA ARG A 77 -14.12 -26.98 -3.54
C ARG A 77 -13.11 -26.80 -2.41
N ILE A 78 -13.60 -26.64 -1.18
CA ILE A 78 -12.78 -26.45 0.00
C ILE A 78 -11.90 -27.65 0.29
N ASP A 79 -12.40 -28.87 0.05
CA ASP A 79 -11.65 -30.10 0.26
C ASP A 79 -10.44 -30.18 -0.69
N VAL A 80 -10.65 -29.79 -1.94
CA VAL A 80 -9.56 -29.73 -2.94
C VAL A 80 -8.53 -28.66 -2.56
N VAL A 81 -8.97 -27.50 -2.09
CA VAL A 81 -8.08 -26.42 -1.64
C VAL A 81 -7.26 -26.87 -0.43
N ASN A 82 -7.90 -27.49 0.57
CA ASN A 82 -7.25 -27.99 1.79
C ASN A 82 -6.24 -29.10 1.46
N PHE A 83 -6.58 -30.00 0.55
CA PHE A 83 -5.65 -31.05 0.11
C PHE A 83 -4.41 -30.45 -0.60
N ILE A 84 -4.59 -29.45 -1.49
CA ILE A 84 -3.50 -28.82 -2.22
C ILE A 84 -2.63 -27.94 -1.31
N ALA A 85 -3.24 -27.25 -0.32
CA ALA A 85 -2.54 -26.32 0.56
C ALA A 85 -1.87 -27.03 1.76
N HIS A 86 -2.50 -28.05 2.31
CA HIS A 86 -2.12 -28.63 3.59
C HIS A 86 -1.98 -30.18 3.57
N GLY A 87 -2.22 -30.83 2.43
CA GLY A 87 -2.17 -32.30 2.32
C GLY A 87 -3.27 -33.05 3.08
N ILE A 88 -4.29 -32.33 3.59
CA ILE A 88 -5.36 -32.92 4.40
C ILE A 88 -6.32 -33.69 3.50
N SER A 89 -6.39 -35.04 3.67
CA SER A 89 -7.28 -35.94 2.93
C SER A 89 -8.50 -36.31 3.77
N LYS A 90 -9.70 -36.36 3.15
CA LYS A 90 -10.91 -36.90 3.77
C LYS A 90 -10.90 -38.42 3.94
N VAL A 91 -9.99 -39.13 3.25
CA VAL A 91 -9.90 -40.58 3.31
C VAL A 91 -8.85 -40.98 4.34
N PRO A 92 -9.18 -41.75 5.40
CA PRO A 92 -8.18 -42.20 6.36
C PRO A 92 -7.20 -43.18 5.68
N GLY A 93 -5.91 -42.85 5.64
CA GLY A 93 -4.87 -43.77 5.21
C GLY A 93 -3.78 -43.26 4.26
N HIS A 94 -3.82 -42.06 3.77
CA HIS A 94 -2.72 -41.50 2.95
C HIS A 94 -2.41 -40.06 3.35
N GLY A 95 -1.52 -39.87 4.31
CA GLY A 95 -0.92 -38.63 4.69
C GLY A 95 0.30 -38.91 5.55
N GLU A 96 1.46 -38.45 5.17
CA GLU A 96 2.66 -38.52 5.99
C GLU A 96 2.50 -37.69 7.26
N HIS A 97 2.89 -38.29 8.38
CA HIS A 97 2.74 -37.76 9.74
C HIS A 97 3.44 -36.44 9.97
N SER A 98 2.73 -35.49 10.52
CA SER A 98 3.25 -34.60 11.56
C SER A 98 2.17 -34.45 12.63
N ASP A 99 2.52 -34.89 13.82
CA ASP A 99 1.65 -34.96 15.00
C ASP A 99 1.12 -33.61 15.45
N SER A 100 -0.18 -33.53 15.60
CA SER A 100 -0.84 -32.86 16.75
C SER A 100 -2.32 -33.21 16.75
N ASP A 101 -2.69 -34.04 17.75
CA ASP A 101 -4.05 -34.48 18.05
C ASP A 101 -4.98 -33.29 18.32
N HIS A 102 -6.12 -33.24 17.63
CA HIS A 102 -7.39 -32.79 18.21
C HIS A 102 -8.56 -33.45 17.46
N GLU A 103 -9.26 -34.29 18.18
CA GLU A 103 -10.52 -34.93 17.80
C GLU A 103 -11.59 -33.89 17.47
N MET A 104 -12.24 -34.02 16.31
CA MET A 104 -13.48 -33.32 16.00
C MET A 104 -14.64 -34.31 15.97
N GLN A 105 -15.54 -34.16 16.91
CA GLN A 105 -16.86 -34.72 16.87
C GLN A 105 -17.78 -33.93 15.96
N ASP A 106 -18.51 -34.64 15.10
CA ASP A 106 -19.61 -34.13 14.30
C ASP A 106 -20.83 -33.84 15.20
N GLU A 107 -21.28 -32.57 15.22
CA GLU A 107 -22.66 -32.24 15.61
C GLU A 107 -23.28 -31.30 14.58
N GLU A 108 -24.39 -31.71 14.01
CA GLU A 108 -25.28 -30.88 13.22
C GLU A 108 -25.92 -29.78 14.08
N GLY A 109 -25.91 -28.57 13.55
CA GLY A 109 -26.84 -27.52 13.96
C GLY A 109 -26.48 -26.79 15.25
N GLY A 110 -25.74 -25.72 15.13
CA GLY A 110 -25.49 -24.81 16.24
C GLY A 110 -24.09 -24.23 16.21
N GLU A 111 -24.00 -22.95 16.24
CA GLU A 111 -22.81 -22.14 16.42
C GLU A 111 -21.76 -22.80 17.32
N SER A 112 -20.69 -23.35 16.76
CA SER A 112 -19.46 -23.57 17.51
C SER A 112 -18.34 -22.80 16.87
N SER A 113 -18.33 -21.51 17.17
CA SER A 113 -17.13 -20.68 17.12
C SER A 113 -16.15 -21.25 18.15
N SER A 114 -15.02 -21.77 17.72
CA SER A 114 -13.80 -21.60 18.50
C SER A 114 -13.72 -20.09 18.79
N SER A 115 -13.81 -19.70 20.05
CA SER A 115 -13.91 -18.32 20.50
C SER A 115 -12.58 -17.58 20.34
N SER A 116 -12.10 -17.42 19.13
CA SER A 116 -11.11 -16.39 18.85
C SER A 116 -11.86 -15.07 19.00
N ASN A 117 -11.44 -14.29 19.99
CA ASN A 117 -11.97 -12.96 20.25
C ASN A 117 -11.97 -12.17 18.91
N PRO A 118 -13.11 -11.63 18.45
CA PRO A 118 -13.16 -10.88 17.20
C PRO A 118 -12.13 -9.74 17.08
N LEU A 119 -11.65 -9.22 18.21
CA LEU A 119 -10.56 -8.25 18.25
C LEU A 119 -9.23 -8.85 17.80
N ASP A 120 -8.93 -10.07 18.23
CA ASP A 120 -7.67 -10.73 17.89
C ASP A 120 -7.68 -11.23 16.43
N ALA A 121 -8.88 -11.49 15.88
CA ALA A 121 -9.04 -11.92 14.51
C ALA A 121 -8.99 -10.78 13.48
N TYR A 122 -9.44 -9.57 13.85
CA TYR A 122 -9.66 -8.46 12.91
C TYR A 122 -8.99 -7.15 13.31
N ALA A 123 -8.24 -7.12 14.40
CA ALA A 123 -7.51 -5.93 14.82
C ALA A 123 -6.19 -6.28 15.50
N SER A 124 -5.17 -5.47 15.25
CA SER A 124 -3.86 -5.60 15.88
C SER A 124 -3.77 -4.70 17.11
N ASN A 125 -3.34 -5.24 18.24
CA ASN A 125 -3.10 -4.47 19.47
C ASN A 125 -1.78 -3.71 19.36
N LEU A 126 -1.84 -2.40 19.09
CA LEU A 126 -0.65 -1.56 18.93
C LEU A 126 0.15 -1.43 20.24
N ASN A 127 -0.50 -1.44 21.40
CA ASN A 127 0.23 -1.41 22.68
C ASN A 127 1.09 -2.66 22.89
N GLU A 128 0.60 -3.82 22.45
CA GLU A 128 1.39 -5.06 22.51
C GLU A 128 2.56 -5.03 21.53
N LEU A 129 2.35 -4.54 20.32
CA LEU A 129 3.42 -4.33 19.35
C LEU A 129 4.48 -3.33 19.88
N ALA A 130 4.04 -2.30 20.61
CA ALA A 130 4.95 -1.35 21.27
C ALA A 130 5.81 -2.03 22.34
N ARG A 131 5.20 -2.88 23.21
CA ARG A 131 5.93 -3.64 24.24
C ARG A 131 6.96 -4.60 23.64
N GLN A 132 6.62 -5.21 22.51
CA GLN A 132 7.51 -6.10 21.76
C GLN A 132 8.62 -5.33 21.01
N GLY A 133 8.61 -4.01 21.08
CA GLY A 133 9.57 -3.17 20.35
C GLY A 133 9.37 -3.19 18.83
N ARG A 134 8.20 -3.56 18.31
CA ARG A 134 7.89 -3.67 16.88
C ARG A 134 7.36 -2.38 16.27
N ILE A 135 7.09 -1.36 17.08
CA ILE A 135 6.69 -0.02 16.62
C ILE A 135 7.94 0.86 16.48
N ASP A 136 8.02 1.56 15.39
CA ASP A 136 9.09 2.51 15.11
C ASP A 136 9.02 3.75 16.00
N PRO A 137 10.15 4.39 16.32
CA PRO A 137 10.16 5.61 17.10
C PRO A 137 9.47 6.74 16.33
N LEU A 138 8.52 7.41 16.99
CA LEU A 138 7.89 8.60 16.45
C LEU A 138 8.78 9.83 16.69
N VAL A 139 9.10 10.55 15.61
CA VAL A 139 9.96 11.73 15.64
C VAL A 139 9.23 12.91 15.00
N GLY A 140 9.24 14.07 15.64
CA GLY A 140 8.76 15.34 15.07
C GLY A 140 7.23 15.45 14.93
N ARG A 141 6.44 14.64 15.66
CA ARG A 141 4.97 14.64 15.64
C ARG A 141 4.35 14.82 17.03
N GLU A 142 5.09 15.46 17.92
CA GLU A 142 4.67 15.65 19.31
C GLU A 142 3.37 16.45 19.40
N MET A 143 3.23 17.50 18.61
CA MET A 143 2.04 18.38 18.59
C MET A 143 0.80 17.64 18.09
N GLU A 144 0.93 16.82 17.04
CA GLU A 144 -0.17 16.05 16.51
C GLU A 144 -0.64 14.98 17.52
N VAL A 145 0.30 14.26 18.16
CA VAL A 145 -0.02 13.27 19.20
C VAL A 145 -0.71 13.94 20.41
N GLU A 146 -0.19 15.07 20.86
CA GLU A 146 -0.80 15.83 21.94
C GLU A 146 -2.22 16.28 21.56
N ARG A 147 -2.40 16.77 20.33
CA ARG A 147 -3.70 17.16 19.79
C ARG A 147 -4.67 15.99 19.73
N VAL A 148 -4.23 14.82 19.30
CA VAL A 148 -5.02 13.57 19.29
C VAL A 148 -5.43 13.22 20.72
N ALA A 149 -4.51 13.25 21.68
CA ALA A 149 -4.79 12.98 23.10
C ALA A 149 -5.82 13.97 23.68
N GLN A 150 -5.68 15.26 23.39
CA GLN A 150 -6.65 16.29 23.79
C GLN A 150 -8.05 16.03 23.22
N ILE A 151 -8.15 15.61 21.95
CA ILE A 151 -9.44 15.32 21.31
C ILE A 151 -10.07 14.08 21.95
N LEU A 152 -9.32 13.01 22.18
CA LEU A 152 -9.79 11.78 22.84
C LEU A 152 -10.32 12.03 24.27
N ALA A 153 -9.80 13.06 24.95
CA ALA A 153 -10.23 13.48 26.29
C ALA A 153 -11.53 14.31 26.29
N ARG A 154 -12.04 14.71 25.12
CA ARG A 154 -13.25 15.57 25.06
C ARG A 154 -14.51 14.77 25.32
N ARG A 155 -15.54 15.44 25.85
CA ARG A 155 -16.87 14.86 26.07
C ARG A 155 -17.63 14.60 24.77
N ARG A 156 -17.44 15.44 23.75
CA ARG A 156 -18.09 15.35 22.42
C ARG A 156 -17.06 15.64 21.34
N LYS A 157 -17.27 15.10 20.15
CA LYS A 157 -16.29 15.14 19.05
C LYS A 157 -14.92 14.63 19.50
N ASN A 158 -14.94 13.52 20.22
CA ASN A 158 -13.78 12.89 20.83
C ASN A 158 -13.09 11.88 19.91
N ASN A 159 -13.42 11.90 18.62
CA ASN A 159 -12.80 11.05 17.63
C ASN A 159 -11.90 11.91 16.73
N PRO A 160 -10.58 11.84 16.84
CA PRO A 160 -9.68 12.54 15.93
C PRO A 160 -9.71 11.92 14.53
N LEU A 161 -9.66 12.77 13.52
CA LEU A 161 -9.48 12.38 12.12
C LEU A 161 -8.18 13.00 11.59
N LEU A 162 -7.19 12.18 11.38
CA LEU A 162 -5.90 12.58 10.80
C LEU A 162 -6.08 12.79 9.29
N VAL A 163 -5.89 14.01 8.83
CA VAL A 163 -6.08 14.38 7.42
C VAL A 163 -4.76 14.90 6.86
N GLY A 164 -4.27 14.26 5.82
CA GLY A 164 -3.00 14.61 5.18
C GLY A 164 -2.75 13.75 3.95
N GLU A 165 -1.80 14.12 3.11
CA GLU A 165 -1.46 13.35 1.91
C GLU A 165 -0.95 11.93 2.25
N ALA A 166 -0.91 11.06 1.25
CA ALA A 166 -0.34 9.71 1.41
C ALA A 166 1.14 9.81 1.76
N GLY A 167 1.65 8.95 2.67
CA GLY A 167 3.06 8.89 3.03
C GLY A 167 3.55 9.96 4.01
N VAL A 168 2.67 10.86 4.55
CA VAL A 168 3.10 11.90 5.53
C VAL A 168 3.23 11.39 6.97
N GLY A 169 2.95 10.10 7.24
CA GLY A 169 3.11 9.48 8.55
C GLY A 169 1.86 9.50 9.44
N LYS A 170 0.64 9.47 8.87
CA LYS A 170 -0.61 9.43 9.65
C LYS A 170 -0.71 8.18 10.55
N THR A 171 -0.36 7.03 10.05
CA THR A 171 -0.35 5.75 10.78
C THR A 171 0.65 5.78 11.94
N ALA A 172 1.83 6.37 11.70
CA ALA A 172 2.86 6.53 12.73
C ALA A 172 2.41 7.36 13.94
N ILE A 173 1.45 8.28 13.78
CA ILE A 173 0.87 9.05 14.89
C ILE A 173 0.06 8.15 15.82
N ALA A 174 -0.74 7.21 15.28
CA ALA A 174 -1.51 6.26 16.07
C ALA A 174 -0.60 5.25 16.79
N GLU A 175 0.43 4.76 16.10
CA GLU A 175 1.46 3.89 16.66
C GLU A 175 2.27 4.60 17.76
N GLY A 176 2.67 5.83 17.52
CA GLY A 176 3.37 6.67 18.49
C GLY A 176 2.53 6.97 19.73
N LEU A 177 1.21 7.17 19.58
CA LEU A 177 0.29 7.29 20.72
C LEU A 177 0.28 5.99 21.54
N ALA A 178 0.18 4.83 20.89
CA ALA A 178 0.20 3.53 21.58
C ALA A 178 1.52 3.33 22.34
N LYS A 179 2.64 3.71 21.74
CA LYS A 179 3.95 3.66 22.40
C LYS A 179 4.02 4.59 23.62
N ARG A 180 3.56 5.85 23.50
CA ARG A 180 3.50 6.79 24.63
C ARG A 180 2.61 6.30 25.76
N ILE A 181 1.50 5.59 25.44
CA ILE A 181 0.65 4.96 26.47
C ILE A 181 1.45 3.88 27.21
N VAL A 182 2.17 3.02 26.51
CA VAL A 182 3.01 1.97 27.12
C VAL A 182 4.14 2.55 27.96
N ASP A 183 4.75 3.64 27.51
CA ASP A 183 5.84 4.34 28.20
C ASP A 183 5.34 5.28 29.31
N ASN A 184 4.01 5.30 29.61
CA ASN A 184 3.38 6.20 30.59
C ASN A 184 3.64 7.70 30.33
N GLN A 185 3.74 8.09 29.07
CA GLN A 185 3.96 9.48 28.62
C GLN A 185 2.69 10.15 28.11
N VAL A 186 1.55 9.80 28.67
CA VAL A 186 0.23 10.34 28.34
C VAL A 186 -0.49 10.81 29.60
N PRO A 187 -1.50 11.71 29.49
CA PRO A 187 -2.33 12.08 30.63
C PRO A 187 -3.03 10.85 31.27
N ASP A 188 -3.28 10.90 32.58
CA ASP A 188 -3.91 9.82 33.37
C ASP A 188 -5.17 9.23 32.72
N LEU A 189 -5.95 10.07 32.05
CA LEU A 189 -7.17 9.66 31.33
C LEU A 189 -6.90 8.61 30.25
N LEU A 190 -5.72 8.61 29.67
CA LEU A 190 -5.32 7.70 28.59
C LEU A 190 -4.33 6.62 29.05
N ALA A 191 -3.85 6.66 30.29
CA ALA A 191 -2.81 5.78 30.80
C ALA A 191 -3.15 4.27 30.65
N ASN A 192 -4.43 3.92 30.77
CA ASN A 192 -4.90 2.55 30.62
C ASN A 192 -5.56 2.26 29.25
N SER A 193 -5.43 3.17 28.29
CA SER A 193 -6.05 2.99 26.98
C SER A 193 -5.27 1.97 26.13
N ILE A 194 -6.00 1.23 25.29
CA ILE A 194 -5.42 0.26 24.36
C ILE A 194 -5.85 0.66 22.96
N VAL A 195 -4.90 0.85 22.07
CA VAL A 195 -5.13 1.20 20.67
C VAL A 195 -5.15 -0.07 19.83
N TYR A 196 -6.28 -0.32 19.18
CA TYR A 196 -6.46 -1.44 18.24
C TYR A 196 -6.49 -0.90 16.81
N SER A 197 -5.57 -1.33 15.99
CA SER A 197 -5.55 -1.02 14.54
C SER A 197 -6.41 -2.02 13.79
N LEU A 198 -7.42 -1.54 13.08
CA LEU A 198 -8.32 -2.37 12.29
C LEU A 198 -7.60 -2.96 11.08
N ASP A 199 -7.69 -4.28 10.92
CA ASP A 199 -7.25 -4.99 9.73
C ASP A 199 -8.43 -5.18 8.76
N LEU A 200 -8.54 -4.28 7.79
CA LEU A 200 -9.57 -4.34 6.75
C LEU A 200 -9.38 -5.56 5.85
N GLY A 201 -8.15 -5.99 5.61
CA GLY A 201 -7.85 -7.18 4.82
C GLY A 201 -8.41 -8.44 5.47
N ALA A 202 -8.18 -8.62 6.78
CA ALA A 202 -8.72 -9.74 7.55
C ALA A 202 -10.25 -9.72 7.62
N LEU A 203 -10.86 -8.54 7.76
CA LEU A 203 -12.32 -8.39 7.76
C LEU A 203 -12.94 -8.78 6.41
N LEU A 204 -12.27 -8.48 5.31
CA LEU A 204 -12.73 -8.73 3.95
C LEU A 204 -12.38 -10.13 3.45
N ALA A 205 -11.37 -10.77 4.01
CA ALA A 205 -10.90 -12.08 3.58
C ALA A 205 -12.03 -13.12 3.64
N GLY A 206 -12.31 -13.76 2.50
CA GLY A 206 -13.34 -14.82 2.39
C GLY A 206 -14.80 -14.36 2.49
N THR A 207 -15.09 -13.05 2.58
CA THR A 207 -16.47 -12.54 2.50
C THR A 207 -16.96 -12.60 1.06
N LYS A 208 -18.02 -13.34 0.80
CA LYS A 208 -18.68 -13.40 -0.51
C LYS A 208 -19.85 -12.42 -0.62
N TYR A 209 -20.44 -12.07 0.51
CA TYR A 209 -21.63 -11.22 0.57
C TYR A 209 -21.42 -10.07 1.56
N ARG A 210 -22.09 -8.98 1.31
CA ARG A 210 -22.11 -7.79 2.19
C ARG A 210 -22.45 -8.13 3.63
N GLY A 211 -23.38 -9.06 3.86
CA GLY A 211 -23.80 -9.48 5.20
C GLY A 211 -22.70 -10.13 6.03
N ASP A 212 -21.74 -10.80 5.41
CA ASP A 212 -20.62 -11.45 6.13
C ASP A 212 -19.69 -10.39 6.76
N PHE A 213 -19.36 -9.35 5.99
CA PHE A 213 -18.58 -8.21 6.49
C PHE A 213 -19.33 -7.48 7.62
N GLU A 214 -20.61 -7.15 7.39
CA GLU A 214 -21.43 -6.45 8.41
C GLU A 214 -21.51 -7.26 9.71
N LYS A 215 -21.67 -8.58 9.64
CA LYS A 215 -21.68 -9.50 10.79
C LYS A 215 -20.35 -9.47 11.55
N ARG A 216 -19.23 -9.60 10.84
CA ARG A 216 -17.87 -9.56 11.44
C ARG A 216 -17.58 -8.21 12.08
N PHE A 217 -17.85 -7.14 11.34
CA PHE A 217 -17.62 -5.78 11.83
C PHE A 217 -18.50 -5.46 13.04
N LYS A 218 -19.76 -5.87 13.04
CA LYS A 218 -20.67 -5.75 14.18
C LYS A 218 -20.18 -6.53 15.40
N ALA A 219 -19.65 -7.72 15.21
CA ALA A 219 -19.05 -8.53 16.28
C ALA A 219 -17.83 -7.82 16.88
N LEU A 220 -16.92 -7.29 16.06
CA LEU A 220 -15.77 -6.50 16.50
C LEU A 220 -16.19 -5.27 17.30
N LEU A 221 -17.16 -4.48 16.79
CA LEU A 221 -17.66 -3.30 17.47
C LEU A 221 -18.35 -3.66 18.80
N GLY A 222 -19.02 -4.82 18.86
CA GLY A 222 -19.61 -5.35 20.09
C GLY A 222 -18.58 -5.68 21.17
N GLU A 223 -17.42 -6.22 20.78
CA GLU A 223 -16.30 -6.48 21.70
C GLU A 223 -15.61 -5.18 22.15
N LEU A 224 -15.44 -4.21 21.26
CA LEU A 224 -14.90 -2.90 21.60
C LEU A 224 -15.79 -2.16 22.62
N LYS A 225 -17.11 -2.26 22.46
CA LYS A 225 -18.07 -1.65 23.40
C LYS A 225 -17.94 -2.18 24.81
N LYS A 226 -17.55 -3.45 25.00
CA LYS A 226 -17.29 -4.04 26.32
C LYS A 226 -16.01 -3.52 26.98
N ARG A 227 -15.18 -2.80 26.24
CA ARG A 227 -13.85 -2.31 26.67
C ARG A 227 -13.80 -0.77 26.61
N PRO A 228 -14.25 -0.04 27.64
CA PRO A 228 -14.36 1.43 27.60
C PRO A 228 -13.01 2.15 27.36
N GLN A 229 -11.92 1.46 27.59
CA GLN A 229 -10.56 2.00 27.38
C GLN A 229 -10.00 1.71 25.97
N ALA A 230 -10.73 0.95 25.15
CA ALA A 230 -10.31 0.65 23.79
C ALA A 230 -10.47 1.88 22.89
N ILE A 231 -9.47 2.10 22.05
CA ILE A 231 -9.45 3.09 20.98
C ILE A 231 -9.27 2.34 19.68
N LEU A 232 -10.22 2.46 18.75
CA LEU A 232 -10.13 1.86 17.43
C LEU A 232 -9.42 2.82 16.48
N PHE A 233 -8.30 2.41 15.94
CA PHE A 233 -7.64 3.10 14.82
C PHE A 233 -8.07 2.47 13.49
N ILE A 234 -8.56 3.29 12.58
CA ILE A 234 -8.97 2.89 11.24
C ILE A 234 -8.15 3.69 10.24
N ASP A 235 -7.17 3.02 9.64
CA ASP A 235 -6.42 3.62 8.55
C ASP A 235 -7.29 3.67 7.29
N GLU A 236 -7.10 4.70 6.48
CA GLU A 236 -7.92 4.95 5.28
C GLU A 236 -9.43 4.77 5.52
N ILE A 237 -9.95 5.36 6.59
CA ILE A 237 -11.36 5.20 7.03
C ILE A 237 -12.39 5.47 5.92
N HIS A 238 -12.02 6.21 4.90
CA HIS A 238 -12.85 6.47 3.73
C HIS A 238 -13.19 5.19 2.94
N THR A 239 -12.37 4.15 3.02
CA THR A 239 -12.59 2.87 2.33
C THR A 239 -13.83 2.15 2.85
N ILE A 240 -14.18 2.31 4.12
CA ILE A 240 -15.36 1.69 4.74
C ILE A 240 -16.56 2.63 4.85
N ILE A 241 -16.36 3.93 4.64
CA ILE A 241 -17.41 4.95 4.79
C ILE A 241 -18.02 5.37 3.45
N GLY A 242 -17.21 5.46 2.38
CA GLY A 242 -17.61 6.08 1.12
C GLY A 242 -17.80 5.14 -0.06
N ALA A 243 -17.46 3.91 0.09
CA ALA A 243 -17.42 2.93 -0.99
C ALA A 243 -18.82 2.54 -1.55
N GLY A 244 -19.90 2.95 -0.92
CA GLY A 244 -21.27 2.59 -1.31
C GLY A 244 -21.90 3.41 -2.44
N ALA A 245 -21.31 4.54 -2.85
CA ALA A 245 -22.00 5.48 -3.73
C ALA A 245 -21.63 5.39 -5.22
N ALA A 246 -20.48 4.80 -5.57
CA ALA A 246 -19.94 4.90 -6.95
C ALA A 246 -19.81 3.57 -7.72
N SER A 247 -19.89 2.42 -7.06
CA SER A 247 -19.85 1.11 -7.74
C SER A 247 -20.80 0.14 -7.05
N GLY A 248 -21.88 -0.23 -7.73
CA GLY A 248 -23.01 -1.02 -7.24
C GLY A 248 -22.67 -2.29 -6.46
N GLY A 249 -22.25 -2.16 -5.22
CA GLY A 249 -22.03 -3.31 -4.35
C GLY A 249 -21.05 -3.11 -3.20
N VAL A 250 -20.47 -1.94 -3.00
CA VAL A 250 -19.43 -1.74 -1.98
C VAL A 250 -20.01 -1.30 -0.63
N MET A 251 -19.40 -1.81 0.43
CA MET A 251 -19.72 -1.82 1.83
C MET A 251 -19.86 -0.43 2.45
N ASP A 252 -21.03 -0.09 2.97
CA ASP A 252 -21.22 1.13 3.77
C ASP A 252 -21.31 0.75 5.27
N ALA A 253 -20.13 0.73 5.92
CA ALA A 253 -20.05 0.51 7.36
C ALA A 253 -20.41 1.76 8.17
N SER A 254 -20.66 2.88 7.52
CA SER A 254 -20.98 4.13 8.20
C SER A 254 -22.24 4.01 9.06
N ASN A 255 -23.22 3.22 8.61
CA ASN A 255 -24.46 2.96 9.34
C ASN A 255 -24.25 2.16 10.64
N LEU A 256 -23.19 1.36 10.73
CA LEU A 256 -22.80 0.64 11.94
C LEU A 256 -21.97 1.51 12.89
N LEU A 257 -21.09 2.35 12.35
CA LEU A 257 -20.22 3.24 13.14
C LEU A 257 -20.99 4.45 13.71
N LYS A 258 -21.83 5.10 12.92
CA LYS A 258 -22.53 6.33 13.30
C LYS A 258 -23.27 6.27 14.66
N PRO A 259 -24.04 5.22 14.98
CA PRO A 259 -24.70 5.12 16.29
C PRO A 259 -23.69 5.04 17.44
N LEU A 260 -22.65 4.23 17.32
CA LEU A 260 -21.66 3.98 18.39
C LEU A 260 -20.76 5.18 18.64
N LEU A 261 -20.37 5.91 17.59
CA LEU A 261 -19.66 7.18 17.72
C LEU A 261 -20.57 8.29 18.31
N SER A 262 -21.89 8.15 18.11
CA SER A 262 -22.87 9.12 18.62
C SER A 262 -23.16 8.95 20.10
N SER A 263 -23.27 7.72 20.57
CA SER A 263 -23.45 7.39 21.98
C SER A 263 -22.17 7.63 22.80
N GLY A 264 -20.99 7.67 22.13
CA GLY A 264 -19.70 7.72 22.81
C GLY A 264 -19.24 6.37 23.36
N ASP A 265 -19.91 5.28 22.96
CA ASP A 265 -19.59 3.92 23.38
C ASP A 265 -18.24 3.43 22.89
N ILE A 266 -17.75 4.02 21.77
CA ILE A 266 -16.47 3.69 21.15
C ILE A 266 -15.72 4.98 20.86
N ARG A 267 -14.41 4.98 21.10
CA ARG A 267 -13.48 6.02 20.67
C ARG A 267 -12.79 5.53 19.40
N CYS A 268 -12.69 6.42 18.39
CA CYS A 268 -12.11 6.08 17.10
C CYS A 268 -11.10 7.14 16.66
N ILE A 269 -9.96 6.72 16.18
CA ILE A 269 -9.01 7.54 15.43
C ILE A 269 -9.13 7.11 13.97
N GLY A 270 -9.44 8.04 13.07
CA GLY A 270 -9.46 7.76 11.63
C GLY A 270 -8.27 8.43 10.94
N SER A 271 -7.84 7.88 9.82
CA SER A 271 -6.94 8.55 8.88
C SER A 271 -7.57 8.67 7.50
N THR A 272 -7.26 9.73 6.77
CA THR A 272 -7.73 9.93 5.38
C THR A 272 -6.85 10.95 4.66
N THR A 273 -7.00 11.08 3.34
CA THR A 273 -6.36 12.14 2.57
C THR A 273 -7.23 13.40 2.50
N PHE A 274 -6.67 14.53 2.03
CA PHE A 274 -7.44 15.76 1.84
C PHE A 274 -8.52 15.60 0.79
N GLN A 275 -8.26 14.81 -0.26
CA GLN A 275 -9.21 14.56 -1.34
C GLN A 275 -10.44 13.80 -0.83
N GLU A 276 -10.25 12.69 -0.15
CA GLU A 276 -11.32 11.86 0.41
C GLU A 276 -12.07 12.58 1.55
N PHE A 277 -11.36 13.38 2.34
CA PHE A 277 -11.99 14.19 3.38
C PHE A 277 -13.06 15.12 2.76
N ARG A 278 -12.71 15.87 1.72
CA ARG A 278 -13.65 16.73 0.98
C ARG A 278 -14.73 15.94 0.26
N GLY A 279 -14.34 14.81 -0.34
CA GLY A 279 -15.24 13.96 -1.13
C GLY A 279 -16.32 13.26 -0.31
N ILE A 280 -16.00 12.82 0.90
CA ILE A 280 -16.80 11.91 1.72
C ILE A 280 -17.24 12.57 3.02
N PHE A 281 -16.29 13.01 3.86
CA PHE A 281 -16.60 13.50 5.21
C PHE A 281 -17.32 14.84 5.23
N GLU A 282 -16.96 15.79 4.38
CA GLU A 282 -17.65 17.08 4.31
C GLU A 282 -19.10 16.93 3.82
N LYS A 283 -19.36 15.92 2.98
CA LYS A 283 -20.72 15.63 2.47
C LYS A 283 -21.58 14.92 3.52
N ASP A 284 -20.99 14.09 4.37
CA ASP A 284 -21.70 13.40 5.45
C ASP A 284 -21.67 14.21 6.75
N ARG A 285 -22.69 15.06 6.91
CA ARG A 285 -22.83 15.91 8.12
C ARG A 285 -22.88 15.13 9.43
N ALA A 286 -23.33 13.88 9.41
CA ALA A 286 -23.42 13.05 10.62
C ALA A 286 -22.04 12.62 11.09
N LEU A 287 -21.17 12.20 10.17
CA LEU A 287 -19.77 11.86 10.46
C LEU A 287 -18.95 13.10 10.81
N ALA A 288 -19.06 14.18 10.03
CA ALA A 288 -18.34 15.43 10.28
C ALA A 288 -18.58 16.00 11.68
N ARG A 289 -19.78 15.77 12.26
CA ARG A 289 -20.10 16.18 13.63
C ARG A 289 -19.50 15.29 14.72
N ARG A 290 -19.00 14.11 14.37
CA ARG A 290 -18.45 13.12 15.32
C ARG A 290 -16.93 13.12 15.35
N PHE A 291 -16.32 13.48 14.23
CA PHE A 291 -14.87 13.58 14.11
C PHE A 291 -14.38 15.02 14.28
N GLN A 292 -13.19 15.15 14.84
CA GLN A 292 -12.43 16.40 14.89
C GLN A 292 -11.21 16.27 13.99
N LYS A 293 -11.13 17.10 12.96
CA LYS A 293 -10.01 17.14 12.04
C LYS A 293 -8.72 17.52 12.76
N VAL A 294 -7.65 16.80 12.43
CA VAL A 294 -6.26 17.09 12.75
C VAL A 294 -5.48 17.07 11.44
N ASP A 295 -4.98 18.23 11.05
CA ASP A 295 -4.17 18.33 9.82
C ASP A 295 -2.78 17.76 10.07
N VAL A 296 -2.34 16.86 9.19
CA VAL A 296 -1.01 16.26 9.19
C VAL A 296 -0.29 16.72 7.94
N SER A 297 0.55 17.74 8.10
CA SER A 297 1.33 18.31 6.99
C SER A 297 2.54 17.45 6.66
N GLU A 298 3.03 17.57 5.45
CA GLU A 298 4.31 17.02 5.03
C GLU A 298 5.43 17.60 5.90
N PRO A 299 6.33 16.78 6.48
CA PRO A 299 7.44 17.28 7.28
C PRO A 299 8.46 18.01 6.41
N SER A 300 9.17 18.95 7.01
CA SER A 300 10.30 19.61 6.36
C SER A 300 11.44 18.63 6.07
N VAL A 301 12.40 19.05 5.23
CA VAL A 301 13.62 18.25 4.98
C VAL A 301 14.39 18.00 6.29
N GLU A 302 14.51 18.99 7.16
CA GLU A 302 15.23 18.88 8.43
C GLU A 302 14.49 17.93 9.40
N ASP A 303 13.15 18.00 9.47
CA ASP A 303 12.34 17.05 10.24
C ASP A 303 12.51 15.63 9.68
N THR A 304 12.52 15.49 8.35
CA THR A 304 12.74 14.20 7.69
C THR A 304 14.10 13.62 8.01
N ILE A 305 15.17 14.42 8.02
CA ILE A 305 16.51 13.97 8.44
C ILE A 305 16.45 13.44 9.88
N SER A 306 15.73 14.12 10.76
CA SER A 306 15.57 13.69 12.15
C SER A 306 14.78 12.38 12.25
N ILE A 307 13.75 12.19 11.42
CA ILE A 307 12.99 10.94 11.31
C ILE A 307 13.90 9.81 10.81
N LEU A 308 14.68 10.03 9.75
CA LEU A 308 15.61 9.02 9.23
C LEU A 308 16.65 8.62 10.27
N ARG A 309 17.18 9.56 11.06
CA ARG A 309 18.08 9.26 12.19
C ARG A 309 17.40 8.40 13.25
N GLY A 310 16.15 8.67 13.57
CA GLY A 310 15.36 7.85 14.50
C GLY A 310 15.15 6.42 14.01
N LEU A 311 14.97 6.24 12.70
CA LEU A 311 14.76 4.94 12.06
C LEU A 311 16.06 4.20 11.72
N LYS A 312 17.20 4.89 11.68
CA LYS A 312 18.52 4.38 11.27
C LYS A 312 18.82 3.00 11.84
N GLY A 313 18.75 2.83 13.16
CA GLY A 313 19.10 1.57 13.81
C GLY A 313 18.25 0.38 13.37
N ARG A 314 17.00 0.60 13.00
CA ARG A 314 16.10 -0.43 12.47
C ARG A 314 16.54 -0.91 11.09
N PHE A 315 16.84 0.02 10.19
CA PHE A 315 17.32 -0.29 8.85
C PHE A 315 18.71 -0.92 8.88
N GLU A 316 19.60 -0.44 9.76
CA GLU A 316 20.92 -1.04 9.98
C GLU A 316 20.82 -2.49 10.46
N GLN A 317 19.93 -2.77 11.40
CA GLN A 317 19.67 -4.13 11.89
C GLN A 317 19.06 -5.02 10.78
N HIS A 318 18.11 -4.48 10.01
CA HIS A 318 17.44 -5.23 8.98
C HIS A 318 18.35 -5.60 7.81
N HIS A 319 19.15 -4.65 7.34
CA HIS A 319 20.01 -4.84 6.16
C HIS A 319 21.42 -5.36 6.53
N GLY A 320 21.82 -5.26 7.80
CA GLY A 320 23.16 -5.66 8.25
C GLY A 320 24.28 -4.74 7.77
N ILE A 321 23.98 -3.44 7.61
CA ILE A 321 24.87 -2.39 7.11
C ILE A 321 24.70 -1.13 7.93
N GLU A 322 25.68 -0.23 7.90
CA GLU A 322 25.60 1.08 8.55
C GLU A 322 25.22 2.17 7.56
N TYR A 323 24.59 3.24 8.05
CA TYR A 323 24.33 4.47 7.27
C TYR A 323 25.13 5.63 7.87
N SER A 324 25.83 6.41 7.01
CA SER A 324 26.42 7.66 7.46
C SER A 324 25.35 8.74 7.67
N ASP A 325 25.60 9.71 8.54
CA ASP A 325 24.66 10.82 8.75
C ASP A 325 24.54 11.70 7.50
N GLU A 326 25.61 11.80 6.72
CA GLU A 326 25.65 12.46 5.44
C GLU A 326 24.76 11.75 4.41
N ALA A 327 24.73 10.40 4.41
CA ALA A 327 23.85 9.62 3.57
C ALA A 327 22.37 9.85 3.90
N LEU A 328 22.01 9.88 5.20
CA LEU A 328 20.63 10.18 5.62
C LEU A 328 20.21 11.60 5.22
N ARG A 329 21.11 12.58 5.38
CA ARG A 329 20.86 13.95 4.91
C ARG A 329 20.67 13.99 3.40
N ALA A 330 21.57 13.36 2.65
CA ALA A 330 21.47 13.28 1.20
C ALA A 330 20.17 12.59 0.75
N ALA A 331 19.75 11.52 1.41
CA ALA A 331 18.49 10.85 1.12
C ALA A 331 17.29 11.79 1.23
N ALA A 332 17.19 12.58 2.30
CA ALA A 332 16.11 13.54 2.48
C ALA A 332 16.17 14.67 1.46
N GLU A 333 17.35 15.30 1.25
CA GLU A 333 17.52 16.42 0.33
C GLU A 333 17.28 16.02 -1.13
N LEU A 334 17.83 14.88 -1.55
CA LEU A 334 17.70 14.40 -2.93
C LEU A 334 16.30 13.85 -3.22
N ALA A 335 15.68 13.12 -2.26
CA ALA A 335 14.30 12.71 -2.41
C ALA A 335 13.35 13.90 -2.52
N SER A 336 13.53 14.94 -1.73
CA SER A 336 12.77 16.18 -1.84
C SER A 336 12.89 16.84 -3.21
N ARG A 337 14.09 16.80 -3.80
CA ARG A 337 14.41 17.47 -5.04
C ARG A 337 13.97 16.72 -6.30
N TYR A 338 14.14 15.41 -6.32
CA TYR A 338 14.03 14.59 -7.53
C TYR A 338 12.83 13.64 -7.55
N ILE A 339 12.23 13.31 -6.40
CA ILE A 339 11.07 12.41 -6.31
C ILE A 339 9.84 13.27 -6.01
N ASN A 340 8.99 13.50 -7.04
CA ASN A 340 7.84 14.42 -6.95
C ASN A 340 6.48 13.72 -6.87
N ASP A 341 6.44 12.42 -7.07
CA ASP A 341 5.22 11.58 -7.09
C ASP A 341 4.80 11.10 -5.71
N ARG A 342 5.60 11.37 -4.69
CA ARG A 342 5.36 10.97 -3.29
C ARG A 342 5.73 12.09 -2.32
N HIS A 343 5.27 11.97 -1.07
CA HIS A 343 5.50 12.95 0.00
C HIS A 343 6.57 12.48 1.00
N MET A 344 7.15 13.44 1.70
CA MET A 344 7.99 13.17 2.86
C MET A 344 7.15 12.69 4.05
N PRO A 345 7.69 11.84 4.92
CA PRO A 345 9.03 11.25 4.90
C PRO A 345 9.14 9.98 4.05
N ASP A 346 8.02 9.43 3.55
CA ASP A 346 7.91 8.12 2.90
C ASP A 346 8.93 7.95 1.76
N LYS A 347 9.01 8.90 0.83
CA LYS A 347 9.97 8.85 -0.27
C LYS A 347 11.45 8.84 0.16
N ALA A 348 11.78 9.45 1.29
CA ALA A 348 13.15 9.44 1.82
C ALA A 348 13.45 8.13 2.57
N ILE A 349 12.45 7.58 3.24
CA ILE A 349 12.52 6.25 3.87
C ILE A 349 12.73 5.19 2.79
N ASP A 350 11.98 5.24 1.69
CA ASP A 350 12.15 4.30 0.57
C ASP A 350 13.58 4.36 0.00
N VAL A 351 14.17 5.55 -0.13
CA VAL A 351 15.54 5.71 -0.62
C VAL A 351 16.55 4.98 0.26
N ILE A 352 16.47 5.11 1.59
CA ILE A 352 17.41 4.43 2.49
C ILE A 352 17.15 2.93 2.55
N ASP A 353 15.90 2.49 2.49
CA ASP A 353 15.53 1.08 2.47
C ASP A 353 16.02 0.41 1.17
N GLU A 354 15.80 1.04 0.02
CA GLU A 354 16.26 0.53 -1.28
C GLU A 354 17.80 0.52 -1.37
N ALA A 355 18.47 1.52 -0.80
CA ALA A 355 19.93 1.55 -0.72
C ALA A 355 20.48 0.34 0.08
N GLY A 356 19.84 0.04 1.21
CA GLY A 356 20.17 -1.14 2.02
C GLY A 356 19.89 -2.45 1.30
N ALA A 357 18.71 -2.58 0.71
CA ALA A 357 18.31 -3.75 -0.03
C ALA A 357 19.23 -4.02 -1.23
N PHE A 358 19.61 -2.96 -1.96
CA PHE A 358 20.55 -3.06 -3.10
C PHE A 358 21.89 -3.65 -2.66
N GLN A 359 22.45 -3.23 -1.52
CA GLN A 359 23.70 -3.77 -1.01
C GLN A 359 23.58 -5.24 -0.60
N ARG A 360 22.44 -5.65 -0.01
CA ARG A 360 22.21 -7.07 0.33
C ARG A 360 22.20 -7.99 -0.89
N LEU A 361 21.76 -7.49 -2.05
CA LEU A 361 21.71 -8.25 -3.30
C LEU A 361 23.09 -8.37 -3.99
N GLN A 362 24.07 -7.52 -3.63
CA GLN A 362 25.41 -7.61 -4.18
C GLN A 362 26.15 -8.87 -3.71
N PRO A 363 27.12 -9.41 -4.51
CA PRO A 363 28.03 -10.44 -4.03
C PRO A 363 28.76 -10.01 -2.75
N VAL A 364 29.01 -10.95 -1.84
CA VAL A 364 29.59 -10.66 -0.52
C VAL A 364 30.90 -9.84 -0.61
N GLU A 365 31.70 -10.10 -1.65
CA GLU A 365 33.00 -9.43 -1.90
C GLU A 365 32.85 -7.95 -2.30
N SER A 366 31.70 -7.57 -2.89
CA SER A 366 31.43 -6.21 -3.38
C SER A 366 30.49 -5.41 -2.47
N ARG A 367 29.98 -6.01 -1.37
CA ARG A 367 29.14 -5.32 -0.41
C ARG A 367 29.91 -4.25 0.35
N VAL A 368 29.39 -3.03 0.34
CA VAL A 368 29.88 -2.00 1.25
C VAL A 368 29.30 -2.23 2.64
N LYS A 369 30.12 -2.04 3.67
CA LYS A 369 29.67 -2.15 5.08
C LYS A 369 28.92 -0.92 5.54
N ARG A 370 29.13 0.22 4.87
CA ARG A 370 28.54 1.50 5.20
C ARG A 370 28.06 2.21 3.96
N ILE A 371 26.83 2.70 4.00
CA ILE A 371 26.24 3.51 2.93
C ILE A 371 26.65 4.96 3.13
N GLU A 372 27.27 5.51 2.09
CA GLU A 372 27.67 6.91 1.98
C GLU A 372 26.79 7.65 0.96
N VAL A 373 27.05 8.92 0.76
CA VAL A 373 26.28 9.78 -0.15
C VAL A 373 26.21 9.21 -1.59
N ALA A 374 27.31 8.65 -2.08
CA ALA A 374 27.38 8.10 -3.46
C ALA A 374 26.37 6.98 -3.71
N GLN A 375 26.16 6.05 -2.77
CA GLN A 375 25.18 4.98 -2.91
C GLN A 375 23.74 5.54 -2.90
N VAL A 376 23.49 6.58 -2.11
CA VAL A 376 22.18 7.26 -2.08
C VAL A 376 21.91 7.98 -3.40
N GLU A 377 22.92 8.68 -3.96
CA GLU A 377 22.83 9.34 -5.27
C GLU A 377 22.49 8.35 -6.37
N ASP A 378 23.12 7.18 -6.38
CA ASP A 378 22.87 6.12 -7.35
C ASP A 378 21.42 5.57 -7.25
N ILE A 379 20.90 5.41 -6.04
CA ILE A 379 19.52 4.95 -5.83
C ILE A 379 18.52 6.02 -6.25
N VAL A 380 18.71 7.26 -5.82
CA VAL A 380 17.83 8.36 -6.24
C VAL A 380 17.82 8.52 -7.76
N ALA A 381 18.99 8.39 -8.41
CA ALA A 381 19.09 8.43 -9.87
C ALA A 381 18.22 7.34 -10.54
N LYS A 382 18.23 6.12 -9.98
CA LYS A 382 17.41 5.00 -10.48
C LYS A 382 15.91 5.25 -10.26
N ILE A 383 15.50 5.66 -9.04
CA ILE A 383 14.10 5.94 -8.71
C ILE A 383 13.55 7.07 -9.57
N ALA A 384 14.28 8.19 -9.65
CA ALA A 384 13.89 9.36 -10.42
C ALA A 384 14.13 9.22 -11.93
N ARG A 385 14.76 8.13 -12.40
CA ARG A 385 15.12 7.87 -13.81
C ARG A 385 15.97 8.96 -14.43
N ILE A 386 16.93 9.49 -13.69
CA ILE A 386 17.86 10.51 -14.13
C ILE A 386 19.31 9.95 -14.14
N PRO A 387 20.21 10.46 -15.00
CA PRO A 387 21.59 10.03 -15.00
C PRO A 387 22.28 10.35 -13.66
N PRO A 388 23.06 9.40 -13.06
CA PRO A 388 23.70 9.59 -11.75
C PRO A 388 24.58 10.85 -11.65
N LYS A 389 25.26 11.21 -12.74
CA LYS A 389 26.11 12.42 -12.82
C LYS A 389 25.38 13.74 -12.53
N HIS A 390 24.05 13.76 -12.70
CA HIS A 390 23.24 14.95 -12.45
C HIS A 390 22.72 15.05 -11.02
N VAL A 391 22.76 13.98 -10.27
CA VAL A 391 22.37 13.96 -8.85
C VAL A 391 23.49 14.51 -7.97
N SER A 392 24.76 14.24 -8.34
CA SER A 392 25.94 14.66 -7.59
C SER A 392 26.36 16.12 -7.79
N VAL A 393 25.95 16.74 -8.91
CA VAL A 393 26.29 18.14 -9.21
C VAL A 393 25.36 19.08 -8.46
N SER A 394 25.90 20.01 -7.68
CA SER A 394 25.12 21.07 -7.03
C SER A 394 24.30 21.84 -8.06
N ASP A 395 22.99 21.98 -7.83
CA ASP A 395 22.08 22.80 -8.65
C ASP A 395 22.67 24.19 -8.95
N LYS A 396 23.40 24.75 -8.00
CA LYS A 396 24.04 26.04 -8.11
C LYS A 396 25.12 26.09 -9.21
N GLU A 397 25.92 25.03 -9.33
CA GLU A 397 26.93 24.90 -10.37
C GLU A 397 26.30 24.64 -11.75
N LEU A 398 25.30 23.77 -11.78
CA LEU A 398 24.53 23.45 -12.98
C LEU A 398 23.85 24.70 -13.55
N LEU A 399 23.17 25.47 -12.71
CA LEU A 399 22.52 26.72 -13.10
C LEU A 399 23.54 27.83 -13.45
N ARG A 400 24.70 27.84 -12.79
CA ARG A 400 25.78 28.78 -13.10
C ARG A 400 26.33 28.55 -14.51
N ASN A 401 26.49 27.30 -14.91
CA ASN A 401 27.07 26.91 -16.19
C ASN A 401 26.04 26.79 -17.32
N LEU A 402 24.73 26.70 -17.01
CA LEU A 402 23.64 26.40 -17.95
C LEU A 402 23.70 27.26 -19.23
N GLU A 403 23.84 28.56 -19.08
CA GLU A 403 23.88 29.49 -20.19
C GLU A 403 25.11 29.24 -21.08
N ARG A 404 26.28 29.07 -20.48
CA ARG A 404 27.52 28.77 -21.18
C ARG A 404 27.40 27.45 -21.96
N ASP A 405 26.89 26.39 -21.33
CA ASP A 405 26.81 25.08 -21.91
C ASP A 405 25.79 25.00 -23.05
N LEU A 406 24.68 25.78 -22.96
CA LEU A 406 23.73 25.95 -24.05
C LEU A 406 24.34 26.69 -25.23
N ARG A 407 25.08 27.79 -25.00
CA ARG A 407 25.76 28.53 -26.06
C ARG A 407 26.85 27.75 -26.78
N LEU A 408 27.47 26.78 -26.12
CA LEU A 408 28.45 25.87 -26.73
C LEU A 408 27.81 24.87 -27.71
N THR A 409 26.51 24.61 -27.60
CA THR A 409 25.82 23.56 -28.38
C THR A 409 24.75 24.15 -29.33
N VAL A 410 24.19 25.32 -29.04
CA VAL A 410 23.13 25.96 -29.84
C VAL A 410 23.65 27.31 -30.29
N PHE A 411 24.04 27.44 -31.57
CA PHE A 411 24.64 28.64 -32.13
C PHE A 411 23.61 29.61 -32.67
N GLY A 412 23.87 30.92 -32.52
CA GLY A 412 23.05 31.98 -33.11
C GLY A 412 21.67 32.19 -32.49
N GLN A 413 21.45 31.68 -31.25
CA GLN A 413 20.19 31.81 -30.51
C GLN A 413 20.41 32.44 -29.13
N ASP A 414 21.37 33.38 -29.03
CA ASP A 414 21.80 33.95 -27.76
C ASP A 414 20.64 34.57 -26.96
N ALA A 415 19.78 35.37 -27.62
CA ALA A 415 18.61 35.97 -26.94
C ALA A 415 17.62 34.94 -26.38
N ALA A 416 17.40 33.86 -27.10
CA ALA A 416 16.53 32.77 -26.62
C ALA A 416 17.15 32.00 -25.43
N ILE A 417 18.48 31.77 -25.49
CA ILE A 417 19.23 31.09 -24.41
C ILE A 417 19.23 31.95 -23.16
N ASP A 418 19.44 33.26 -23.26
CA ASP A 418 19.42 34.19 -22.13
C ASP A 418 18.05 34.22 -21.45
N SER A 419 17.00 34.33 -22.26
CA SER A 419 15.62 34.33 -21.78
C SER A 419 15.27 33.01 -21.01
N LEU A 420 15.65 31.86 -21.60
CA LEU A 420 15.47 30.55 -21.01
C LEU A 420 16.25 30.39 -19.70
N SER A 421 17.54 30.68 -19.74
CA SER A 421 18.44 30.55 -18.60
C SER A 421 18.00 31.42 -17.43
N THR A 422 17.56 32.65 -17.72
CA THR A 422 17.03 33.58 -16.70
C THR A 422 15.73 33.03 -16.07
N ALA A 423 14.79 32.58 -16.89
CA ALA A 423 13.51 32.04 -16.37
C ALA A 423 13.72 30.80 -15.52
N ILE A 424 14.65 29.90 -15.90
CA ILE A 424 14.98 28.70 -15.14
C ILE A 424 15.68 29.06 -13.83
N LYS A 425 16.66 29.98 -13.87
CA LYS A 425 17.35 30.47 -12.66
C LYS A 425 16.37 31.10 -11.66
N LEU A 426 15.41 31.90 -12.12
CA LEU A 426 14.37 32.51 -11.28
C LEU A 426 13.43 31.49 -10.67
N SER A 427 13.02 30.48 -11.45
CA SER A 427 12.16 29.41 -10.96
C SER A 427 12.85 28.54 -9.87
N ARG A 428 14.12 28.20 -10.08
CA ARG A 428 14.92 27.41 -9.13
C ARG A 428 15.38 28.19 -7.90
N ALA A 429 15.37 29.51 -7.97
CA ALA A 429 15.63 30.39 -6.82
C ALA A 429 14.48 30.46 -5.81
N GLY A 430 13.42 29.69 -5.99
CA GLY A 430 12.27 29.62 -5.06
C GLY A 430 11.31 30.82 -5.19
N LEU A 431 11.44 31.63 -6.22
CA LEU A 431 10.56 32.80 -6.47
C LEU A 431 9.22 32.41 -7.13
N LYS A 432 9.02 31.13 -7.43
CA LYS A 432 7.77 30.57 -7.95
C LYS A 432 7.17 29.56 -6.97
N SER A 433 5.84 29.40 -7.04
CA SER A 433 5.12 28.34 -6.31
C SER A 433 5.62 26.95 -6.71
N PRO A 434 5.90 26.03 -5.78
CA PRO A 434 6.42 24.70 -6.08
C PRO A 434 5.48 23.85 -6.96
N ASP A 435 4.17 24.12 -6.92
CA ASP A 435 3.15 23.39 -7.70
C ASP A 435 3.06 23.84 -9.18
N LYS A 436 3.84 24.84 -9.59
CA LYS A 436 3.81 25.36 -10.96
C LYS A 436 5.00 24.87 -11.77
N PRO A 437 4.81 24.59 -13.08
CA PRO A 437 5.93 24.24 -13.94
C PRO A 437 6.99 25.34 -13.97
N VAL A 438 8.24 24.95 -14.19
CA VAL A 438 9.40 25.88 -14.28
C VAL A 438 9.12 27.01 -15.26
N GLY A 439 8.46 26.72 -16.39
CA GLY A 439 8.03 27.70 -17.37
C GLY A 439 7.33 27.04 -18.55
N SER A 440 6.55 27.83 -19.26
CA SER A 440 6.01 27.49 -20.59
C SER A 440 6.67 28.40 -21.59
N PHE A 441 7.36 27.84 -22.59
CA PHE A 441 8.15 28.59 -23.56
C PHE A 441 7.65 28.32 -24.99
N LEU A 442 7.37 29.37 -25.74
CA LEU A 442 7.01 29.30 -27.15
C LEU A 442 8.19 29.70 -28.02
N PHE A 443 8.77 28.75 -28.74
CA PHE A 443 9.81 29.03 -29.74
C PHE A 443 9.17 29.30 -31.09
N ALA A 444 9.17 30.56 -31.52
CA ALA A 444 8.68 31.00 -32.82
C ALA A 444 9.84 31.31 -33.75
N GLY A 445 9.75 30.87 -35.02
CA GLY A 445 10.77 31.14 -36.04
C GLY A 445 10.72 30.14 -37.20
N PRO A 446 11.46 30.38 -38.30
CA PRO A 446 11.52 29.52 -39.48
C PRO A 446 11.98 28.11 -39.15
N THR A 447 11.77 27.19 -40.08
CA THR A 447 12.26 25.80 -39.94
C THR A 447 13.81 25.78 -40.04
N GLY A 448 14.47 24.92 -39.24
CA GLY A 448 15.92 24.74 -39.29
C GLY A 448 16.74 25.69 -38.40
N VAL A 449 16.14 26.67 -37.72
CA VAL A 449 16.87 27.66 -36.87
C VAL A 449 17.28 27.15 -35.49
N GLY A 450 17.08 25.86 -35.17
CA GLY A 450 17.55 25.27 -33.91
C GLY A 450 16.52 25.23 -32.76
N LYS A 451 15.22 25.49 -32.99
CA LYS A 451 14.18 25.49 -31.93
C LYS A 451 14.12 24.16 -31.15
N THR A 452 14.04 23.04 -31.86
CA THR A 452 14.01 21.73 -31.27
C THR A 452 15.33 21.33 -30.60
N GLU A 453 16.45 21.82 -31.19
CA GLU A 453 17.78 21.56 -30.63
C GLU A 453 17.97 22.31 -29.30
N ALA A 454 17.51 23.55 -29.20
CA ALA A 454 17.52 24.30 -27.94
C ALA A 454 16.76 23.57 -26.82
N ALA A 455 15.56 23.03 -27.12
CA ALA A 455 14.81 22.23 -26.16
C ALA A 455 15.54 20.93 -25.77
N ARG A 456 16.14 20.21 -26.73
CA ARG A 456 16.90 18.99 -26.51
C ARG A 456 18.14 19.24 -25.66
N GLN A 457 18.91 20.27 -25.97
CA GLN A 457 20.13 20.59 -25.21
C GLN A 457 19.78 21.14 -23.82
N LEU A 458 18.67 21.84 -23.67
CA LEU A 458 18.16 22.26 -22.36
C LEU A 458 17.82 21.04 -21.49
N ALA A 459 17.05 20.10 -22.02
CA ALA A 459 16.70 18.87 -21.28
C ALA A 459 17.98 18.09 -20.88
N LYS A 460 18.93 17.97 -21.80
CA LYS A 460 20.22 17.35 -21.54
C LYS A 460 21.04 18.08 -20.47
N ALA A 461 21.09 19.42 -20.52
CA ALA A 461 21.82 20.24 -19.54
C ALA A 461 21.19 20.16 -18.15
N LEU A 462 19.86 20.04 -18.07
CA LEU A 462 19.13 19.90 -16.81
C LEU A 462 19.03 18.44 -16.33
N GLY A 463 19.50 17.44 -17.14
CA GLY A 463 19.45 16.04 -16.79
C GLY A 463 18.05 15.44 -16.75
N ILE A 464 17.10 16.01 -17.50
CA ILE A 464 15.71 15.54 -17.58
C ILE A 464 15.40 14.92 -18.94
N GLU A 465 14.45 13.99 -18.97
CA GLU A 465 13.99 13.38 -20.21
C GLU A 465 13.13 14.34 -21.04
N LEU A 466 13.39 14.46 -22.35
CA LEU A 466 12.58 15.22 -23.28
C LEU A 466 11.48 14.34 -23.87
N ILE A 467 10.25 14.54 -23.44
CA ILE A 467 9.07 13.86 -24.02
C ILE A 467 8.59 14.68 -25.23
N ARG A 468 8.42 14.01 -26.37
CA ARG A 468 7.92 14.60 -27.62
C ARG A 468 6.59 13.96 -27.98
N PHE A 469 5.62 14.77 -28.32
CA PHE A 469 4.31 14.36 -28.83
C PHE A 469 4.23 14.60 -30.33
#